data_cb3f4c8c84a85c1e49fc5d7ec8d75e32
#
_entry.id   cb3f4c8c84a85c1e49fc5d7ec8d75e32
#
_cell.length_a   1.000
_cell.length_b   1.000
_cell.length_c   1.000
_cell.angle_alpha   90.00
_cell.angle_beta   90.00
_cell.angle_gamma   90.00
#
_symmetry.space_group_name_H-M   'P 1'
#
loop_
_entity.id
_entity.type
_entity.pdbx_description
1 polymer ?
#
loop_
_entity_poly.entity_id
_entity_poly.type
_entity_poly.pdbx_seq_one_letter_code
_entity_poly.pdbx_strand_id
1 'polypeptide(L)'
;SGKVPCEWSGKKTRCYKIRKEDVKAYLEERAIFPELYSAPKGWYGTHYVARLSKELPEDTLRQMHGYYEKLLRKYPDVVTVKDVVTLTGYTLTTVHNWCSRGSLKAFQKGLKFCIPKIFLVDFFCSLTFRSITRKSLWHIQTLNEFSRKMKHRK
;
A
#
# COMPACT_ATOMS: atom_id res chain seq x y z
N SER A 1 -18.87 -7.63 -2.24
CA SER A 1 -19.78 -6.88 -1.37
C SER A 1 -21.16 -6.56 -1.95
N GLY A 2 -21.62 -7.15 -3.07
CA GLY A 2 -23.01 -7.19 -3.52
C GLY A 2 -23.91 -5.93 -3.50
N LYS A 3 -23.30 -4.74 -3.32
CA LYS A 3 -24.07 -3.49 -3.19
C LYS A 3 -24.63 -2.95 -4.52
N VAL A 4 -24.11 -3.43 -5.64
CA VAL A 4 -24.64 -3.13 -6.97
C VAL A 4 -24.87 -4.44 -7.69
N PRO A 5 -26.10 -4.73 -8.17
CA PRO A 5 -26.37 -5.91 -8.97
C PRO A 5 -25.48 -5.92 -10.23
N CYS A 6 -24.84 -7.06 -10.48
CA CYS A 6 -23.99 -7.20 -11.65
C CYS A 6 -24.02 -8.62 -12.18
N GLU A 7 -23.90 -8.76 -13.49
CA GLU A 7 -23.80 -10.05 -14.17
C GLU A 7 -22.34 -10.33 -14.50
N TRP A 8 -21.84 -11.52 -14.18
CA TRP A 8 -20.51 -11.92 -14.57
C TRP A 8 -20.47 -12.41 -16.01
N SER A 9 -19.60 -11.81 -16.81
CA SER A 9 -19.52 -12.12 -18.25
C SER A 9 -18.64 -13.32 -18.60
N GLY A 10 -17.98 -13.96 -17.62
CA GLY A 10 -17.05 -15.06 -17.84
C GLY A 10 -15.71 -14.67 -18.46
N LYS A 11 -15.49 -13.40 -18.80
CA LYS A 11 -14.25 -12.91 -19.45
C LYS A 11 -13.24 -12.42 -18.42
N LYS A 12 -11.92 -12.56 -18.71
CA LYS A 12 -10.84 -12.05 -17.85
C LYS A 12 -10.81 -10.51 -17.75
N THR A 13 -11.24 -9.83 -18.81
CA THR A 13 -11.37 -8.37 -18.84
C THR A 13 -12.85 -8.00 -19.03
N ARG A 14 -13.28 -6.89 -18.39
CA ARG A 14 -14.68 -6.45 -18.37
C ARG A 14 -15.61 -7.56 -17.86
N CYS A 15 -15.20 -8.21 -16.76
CA CYS A 15 -15.86 -9.39 -16.22
C CYS A 15 -17.25 -9.14 -15.65
N TYR A 16 -17.60 -7.89 -15.35
CA TYR A 16 -18.92 -7.53 -14.82
C TYR A 16 -19.67 -6.60 -15.78
N LYS A 17 -20.95 -6.90 -15.98
CA LYS A 17 -21.89 -6.00 -16.65
C LYS A 17 -22.83 -5.45 -15.57
N ILE A 18 -22.97 -4.13 -15.53
CA ILE A 18 -23.84 -3.42 -14.61
C ILE A 18 -24.83 -2.61 -15.45
N ARG A 19 -26.10 -2.71 -15.14
CA ARG A 19 -27.13 -1.93 -15.82
C ARG A 19 -27.06 -0.47 -15.35
N LYS A 20 -27.38 0.44 -16.26
CA LYS A 20 -27.35 1.89 -15.97
C LYS A 20 -28.33 2.25 -14.85
N GLU A 21 -29.46 1.58 -14.80
CA GLU A 21 -30.52 1.73 -13.80
C GLU A 21 -30.02 1.35 -12.40
N ASP A 22 -29.27 0.23 -12.29
CA ASP A 22 -28.69 -0.23 -11.03
C ASP A 22 -27.63 0.74 -10.49
N VAL A 23 -26.86 1.37 -11.41
CA VAL A 23 -25.88 2.41 -11.02
C VAL A 23 -26.61 3.65 -10.51
N LYS A 24 -27.71 4.06 -11.16
CA LYS A 24 -28.50 5.22 -10.70
C LYS A 24 -29.12 4.96 -9.32
N ALA A 25 -29.78 3.81 -9.16
CA ALA A 25 -30.35 3.42 -7.86
C ALA A 25 -29.30 3.41 -6.74
N TYR A 26 -28.12 2.84 -7.01
CA TYR A 26 -27.01 2.88 -6.07
C TYR A 26 -26.56 4.29 -5.70
N LEU A 27 -26.48 5.20 -6.67
CA LEU A 27 -26.05 6.59 -6.43
C LEU A 27 -27.10 7.36 -5.63
N GLU A 28 -28.39 7.16 -5.91
CA GLU A 28 -29.51 7.76 -5.20
C GLU A 28 -29.56 7.27 -3.75
N GLU A 29 -29.48 5.96 -3.55
CA GLU A 29 -29.49 5.36 -2.20
C GLU A 29 -28.26 5.78 -1.39
N ARG A 30 -27.09 5.86 -2.02
CA ARG A 30 -25.86 6.37 -1.38
C ARG A 30 -25.98 7.86 -1.00
N ALA A 31 -26.73 8.66 -1.75
CA ALA A 31 -26.95 10.06 -1.43
C ALA A 31 -27.87 10.23 -0.20
N ILE A 32 -28.83 9.33 -0.03
CA ILE A 32 -29.77 9.33 1.09
C ILE A 32 -29.14 8.73 2.35
N PHE A 33 -28.38 7.63 2.20
CA PHE A 33 -27.78 6.87 3.32
C PHE A 33 -26.27 6.71 3.15
N PRO A 34 -25.47 7.79 3.19
CA PRO A 34 -24.02 7.73 2.94
C PRO A 34 -23.27 6.82 3.90
N GLU A 35 -23.73 6.64 5.13
CA GLU A 35 -23.12 5.79 6.15
C GLU A 35 -23.17 4.29 5.80
N LEU A 36 -24.22 3.81 5.11
CA LEU A 36 -24.36 2.42 4.67
C LEU A 36 -23.37 2.07 3.55
N TYR A 37 -22.91 3.10 2.83
CA TYR A 37 -22.00 2.98 1.68
C TYR A 37 -20.59 3.48 2.00
N SER A 38 -20.39 3.96 3.23
CA SER A 38 -19.04 4.32 3.67
C SER A 38 -18.17 3.08 3.77
N ALA A 39 -16.94 3.18 3.31
CA ALA A 39 -15.97 2.12 3.52
C ALA A 39 -15.70 1.95 5.01
N PRO A 40 -15.36 0.73 5.49
CA PRO A 40 -14.96 0.52 6.85
C PRO A 40 -13.93 1.56 7.29
N LYS A 41 -14.06 2.06 8.52
CA LYS A 41 -13.22 3.13 9.06
C LYS A 41 -11.73 2.76 8.89
N GLY A 42 -11.00 3.52 8.06
CA GLY A 42 -9.59 3.25 7.73
C GLY A 42 -9.35 2.57 6.37
N TRP A 43 -10.38 2.12 5.65
CA TRP A 43 -10.24 1.54 4.30
C TRP A 43 -9.65 2.54 3.28
N TYR A 44 -10.12 3.77 3.35
CA TYR A 44 -9.54 4.92 2.64
C TYR A 44 -8.92 5.86 3.67
N GLY A 45 -7.93 5.42 4.41
CA GLY A 45 -7.24 6.16 5.46
C GLY A 45 -6.57 7.44 4.94
N THR A 46 -7.36 8.50 4.88
CA THR A 46 -7.27 9.45 3.79
C THR A 46 -6.31 10.61 4.03
N HIS A 47 -6.34 11.27 5.15
CA HIS A 47 -5.58 12.52 5.31
C HIS A 47 -4.11 12.33 5.68
N TYR A 48 -3.79 11.31 6.48
CA TYR A 48 -2.41 11.07 6.93
C TYR A 48 -1.54 10.44 5.84
N VAL A 49 -2.09 9.46 5.14
CA VAL A 49 -1.39 8.78 4.05
C VAL A 49 -1.12 9.74 2.89
N ALA A 50 -2.07 10.59 2.51
CA ALA A 50 -1.89 11.59 1.47
C ALA A 50 -0.77 12.58 1.81
N ARG A 51 -0.67 13.03 3.07
CA ARG A 51 0.42 13.92 3.51
C ARG A 51 1.78 13.24 3.42
N LEU A 52 1.88 11.97 3.81
CA LEU A 52 3.12 11.20 3.74
C LEU A 52 3.49 10.76 2.31
N SER A 53 2.60 10.91 1.35
CA SER A 53 2.86 10.62 -0.07
C SER A 53 3.47 11.81 -0.84
N LYS A 54 3.90 12.85 -0.14
CA LYS A 54 4.60 14.03 -0.68
C LYS A 54 6.04 14.05 -0.19
N GLU A 55 6.81 15.01 -0.65
CA GLU A 55 8.12 15.28 -0.07
C GLU A 55 8.00 15.62 1.42
N LEU A 56 8.91 15.10 2.21
CA LEU A 56 8.92 15.25 3.65
C LEU A 56 10.22 15.94 4.08
N PRO A 57 10.17 16.73 5.17
CA PRO A 57 11.36 17.27 5.80
C PRO A 57 12.34 16.15 6.20
N GLU A 58 13.63 16.46 6.18
CA GLU A 58 14.70 15.49 6.48
C GLU A 58 14.53 14.85 7.88
N ASP A 59 14.17 15.64 8.88
CA ASP A 59 13.92 15.12 10.22
C ASP A 59 12.78 14.09 10.26
N THR A 60 11.74 14.31 9.46
CA THR A 60 10.62 13.35 9.33
C THR A 60 11.08 12.07 8.64
N LEU A 61 11.92 12.19 7.60
CA LEU A 61 12.49 11.02 6.91
C LEU A 61 13.41 10.23 7.84
N ARG A 62 14.25 10.88 8.63
CA ARG A 62 15.12 10.24 9.64
C ARG A 62 14.30 9.46 10.68
N GLN A 63 13.21 10.05 11.17
CA GLN A 63 12.31 9.38 12.10
C GLN A 63 11.57 8.20 11.44
N MET A 64 11.18 8.33 10.16
CA MET A 64 10.57 7.25 9.38
C MET A 64 11.55 6.09 9.18
N HIS A 65 12.81 6.39 8.87
CA HIS A 65 13.88 5.40 8.75
C HIS A 65 14.02 4.59 10.04
N GLY A 66 14.18 5.24 11.19
CA GLY A 66 14.25 4.56 12.49
C GLY A 66 12.96 3.80 12.86
N TYR A 67 11.80 4.22 12.35
CA TYR A 67 10.56 3.47 12.50
C TYR A 67 10.59 2.16 11.74
N TYR A 68 10.99 2.18 10.47
CA TYR A 68 11.07 0.98 9.63
C TYR A 68 12.21 0.04 10.07
N GLU A 69 13.34 0.56 10.52
CA GLU A 69 14.41 -0.26 11.13
C GLU A 69 13.89 -1.08 12.32
N LYS A 70 13.15 -0.44 13.22
CA LYS A 70 12.54 -1.12 14.38
C LYS A 70 11.52 -2.17 13.94
N LEU A 71 10.70 -1.87 12.96
CA LEU A 71 9.69 -2.77 12.42
C LEU A 71 10.33 -4.01 11.76
N LEU A 72 11.45 -3.81 11.07
CA LEU A 72 12.20 -4.88 10.40
C LEU A 72 13.21 -5.60 11.28
N ARG A 73 13.30 -5.26 12.57
CA ARG A 73 14.31 -5.83 13.49
C ARG A 73 14.27 -7.35 13.58
N LYS A 74 13.09 -7.95 13.42
CA LYS A 74 12.89 -9.41 13.47
C LYS A 74 13.28 -10.13 12.17
N TYR A 75 13.52 -9.41 11.09
CA TYR A 75 13.89 -9.98 9.80
C TYR A 75 15.40 -10.10 9.65
N PRO A 76 15.91 -11.09 8.89
CA PRO A 76 17.32 -11.24 8.59
C PRO A 76 17.88 -10.02 7.85
N ASP A 77 19.20 -9.83 7.86
CA ASP A 77 19.83 -8.67 7.21
C ASP A 77 19.70 -8.68 5.69
N VAL A 78 19.49 -9.85 5.11
CA VAL A 78 19.17 -10.04 3.69
C VAL A 78 17.86 -10.80 3.58
N VAL A 79 16.89 -10.21 2.90
CA VAL A 79 15.55 -10.78 2.67
C VAL A 79 15.39 -11.15 1.20
N THR A 80 14.47 -12.08 0.94
CA THR A 80 14.08 -12.49 -0.41
C THR A 80 12.86 -11.71 -0.90
N VAL A 81 12.58 -11.78 -2.21
CA VAL A 81 11.33 -11.23 -2.76
C VAL A 81 10.10 -11.81 -2.07
N LYS A 82 10.11 -13.11 -1.72
CA LYS A 82 8.99 -13.76 -1.01
C LYS A 82 8.78 -13.18 0.38
N ASP A 83 9.85 -12.88 1.10
CA ASP A 83 9.76 -12.26 2.43
C ASP A 83 9.14 -10.87 2.35
N VAL A 84 9.52 -10.08 1.33
CA VAL A 84 8.92 -8.75 1.10
C VAL A 84 7.45 -8.85 0.72
N VAL A 85 7.06 -9.84 -0.10
CA VAL A 85 5.66 -10.14 -0.42
C VAL A 85 4.86 -10.45 0.83
N THR A 86 5.36 -11.36 1.67
CA THR A 86 4.71 -11.76 2.94
C THR A 86 4.59 -10.57 3.90
N LEU A 87 5.63 -9.77 4.01
CA LEU A 87 5.65 -8.60 4.87
C LEU A 87 4.66 -7.52 4.41
N THR A 88 4.71 -7.19 3.12
CA THR A 88 4.04 -5.99 2.61
C THR A 88 2.64 -6.24 2.04
N GLY A 89 2.32 -7.49 1.72
CA GLY A 89 1.06 -7.87 1.07
C GLY A 89 0.96 -7.44 -0.40
N TYR A 90 2.05 -6.99 -1.02
CA TYR A 90 2.11 -6.76 -2.46
C TYR A 90 2.32 -8.08 -3.21
N THR A 91 1.96 -8.11 -4.50
CA THR A 91 2.14 -9.30 -5.32
C THR A 91 3.59 -9.56 -5.66
N LEU A 92 3.93 -10.83 -5.92
CA LEU A 92 5.28 -11.23 -6.35
C LEU A 92 5.78 -10.42 -7.55
N THR A 93 4.91 -10.24 -8.55
CA THR A 93 5.22 -9.45 -9.75
C THR A 93 5.53 -8.00 -9.42
N THR A 94 4.80 -7.40 -8.49
CA THR A 94 5.04 -6.02 -8.05
C THR A 94 6.41 -5.86 -7.41
N VAL A 95 6.74 -6.73 -6.45
CA VAL A 95 8.02 -6.67 -5.75
C VAL A 95 9.18 -6.98 -6.70
N HIS A 96 9.02 -7.98 -7.57
CA HIS A 96 10.01 -8.30 -8.60
C HIS A 96 10.26 -7.11 -9.53
N ASN A 97 9.22 -6.41 -9.97
CA ASN A 97 9.33 -5.22 -10.80
C ASN A 97 10.07 -4.08 -10.10
N TRP A 98 9.91 -3.91 -8.79
CA TRP A 98 10.68 -2.91 -8.04
C TRP A 98 12.17 -3.20 -8.07
N CYS A 99 12.56 -4.48 -7.91
CA CYS A 99 13.96 -4.90 -7.99
C CYS A 99 14.51 -4.74 -9.42
N SER A 100 13.78 -5.23 -10.42
CA SER A 100 14.21 -5.21 -11.83
C SER A 100 14.36 -3.80 -12.39
N ARG A 101 13.52 -2.85 -11.94
CA ARG A 101 13.59 -1.44 -12.33
C ARG A 101 14.56 -0.61 -11.49
N GLY A 102 15.21 -1.22 -10.51
CA GLY A 102 16.14 -0.53 -9.59
C GLY A 102 15.46 0.40 -8.58
N SER A 103 14.12 0.44 -8.51
CA SER A 103 13.41 1.22 -7.48
C SER A 103 13.69 0.70 -6.08
N LEU A 104 13.72 -0.62 -5.92
CA LEU A 104 14.22 -1.32 -4.74
C LEU A 104 15.58 -1.92 -5.07
N LYS A 105 16.64 -1.40 -4.45
CA LYS A 105 18.00 -1.89 -4.64
C LYS A 105 18.11 -3.33 -4.13
N ALA A 106 18.64 -4.21 -4.96
CA ALA A 106 18.84 -5.60 -4.65
C ALA A 106 20.05 -6.16 -5.41
N PHE A 107 20.66 -7.18 -4.87
CA PHE A 107 21.67 -7.96 -5.55
C PHE A 107 21.02 -9.16 -6.25
N GLN A 108 21.47 -9.45 -7.45
CA GLN A 108 21.00 -10.64 -8.18
C GLN A 108 21.99 -11.79 -7.97
N LYS A 109 21.47 -12.92 -7.47
CA LYS A 109 22.22 -14.17 -7.37
C LYS A 109 21.53 -15.24 -8.21
N GLY A 110 22.03 -15.47 -9.42
CA GLY A 110 21.33 -16.28 -10.42
C GLY A 110 19.98 -15.65 -10.79
N LEU A 111 18.90 -16.40 -10.66
CA LEU A 111 17.54 -15.92 -10.94
C LEU A 111 16.83 -15.29 -9.72
N LYS A 112 17.53 -15.14 -8.59
CA LYS A 112 16.93 -14.65 -7.34
C LYS A 112 17.48 -13.29 -6.98
N PHE A 113 16.61 -12.42 -6.49
CA PHE A 113 17.00 -11.18 -5.85
C PHE A 113 17.25 -11.37 -4.37
N CYS A 114 18.37 -10.85 -3.88
CA CYS A 114 18.74 -10.73 -2.48
C CYS A 114 18.67 -9.26 -2.10
N ILE A 115 17.84 -8.92 -1.16
CA ILE A 115 17.52 -7.54 -0.79
C ILE A 115 18.10 -7.26 0.59
N PRO A 116 19.19 -6.49 0.72
CA PRO A 116 19.65 -6.03 2.01
C PRO A 116 18.58 -5.24 2.74
N LYS A 117 18.39 -5.52 4.01
CA LYS A 117 17.38 -4.88 4.87
C LYS A 117 17.49 -3.36 4.87
N ILE A 118 18.71 -2.82 4.83
CA ILE A 118 18.95 -1.37 4.76
C ILE A 118 18.33 -0.77 3.49
N PHE A 119 18.48 -1.42 2.33
CA PHE A 119 17.89 -0.94 1.09
C PHE A 119 16.37 -1.03 1.08
N LEU A 120 15.82 -1.99 1.81
CA LEU A 120 14.38 -2.10 2.00
C LEU A 120 13.84 -0.96 2.87
N VAL A 121 14.55 -0.59 3.92
CA VAL A 121 14.23 0.57 4.77
C VAL A 121 14.27 1.87 3.94
N ASP A 122 15.35 2.08 3.19
CA ASP A 122 15.49 3.24 2.30
C ASP A 122 14.36 3.33 1.29
N PHE A 123 14.01 2.18 0.69
CA PHE A 123 12.90 2.10 -0.25
C PHE A 123 11.56 2.47 0.38
N PHE A 124 11.25 1.96 1.58
CA PHE A 124 10.02 2.32 2.30
C PHE A 124 9.96 3.80 2.67
N CYS A 125 11.09 4.43 2.90
CA CYS A 125 11.19 5.88 3.14
C CYS A 125 11.11 6.70 1.85
N SER A 126 11.34 6.10 0.68
CA SER A 126 11.39 6.81 -0.60
C SER A 126 10.02 7.36 -1.01
N LEU A 127 10.03 8.46 -1.76
CA LEU A 127 8.83 9.02 -2.35
C LEU A 127 8.14 8.01 -3.29
N THR A 128 8.92 7.23 -4.04
CA THR A 128 8.43 6.19 -4.94
C THR A 128 7.52 5.20 -4.22
N PHE A 129 7.93 4.71 -3.06
CA PHE A 129 7.09 3.78 -2.28
C PHE A 129 5.91 4.50 -1.65
N ARG A 130 6.13 5.62 -0.97
CA ARG A 130 5.09 6.37 -0.26
C ARG A 130 3.97 6.90 -1.18
N SER A 131 4.28 7.20 -2.46
CA SER A 131 3.34 7.73 -3.44
C SER A 131 2.58 6.66 -4.24
N ILE A 132 2.83 5.36 -4.01
CA ILE A 132 2.08 4.28 -4.68
C ILE A 132 0.58 4.53 -4.53
N THR A 133 -0.14 4.57 -5.66
CA THR A 133 -1.58 4.87 -5.66
C THR A 133 -2.41 3.76 -5.02
N ARG A 134 -2.18 2.51 -5.43
CA ARG A 134 -2.87 1.33 -4.87
C ARG A 134 -2.01 0.71 -3.78
N LYS A 135 -2.17 1.20 -2.56
CA LYS A 135 -1.44 0.72 -1.39
C LYS A 135 -2.02 -0.58 -0.86
N SER A 136 -1.15 -1.48 -0.43
CA SER A 136 -1.56 -2.66 0.34
C SER A 136 -2.09 -2.24 1.72
N LEU A 137 -2.82 -3.13 2.38
CA LEU A 137 -3.32 -2.88 3.73
C LEU A 137 -2.19 -2.60 4.71
N TRP A 138 -1.11 -3.40 4.66
CA TRP A 138 0.08 -3.19 5.48
C TRP A 138 0.70 -1.81 5.25
N HIS A 139 0.81 -1.38 3.99
CA HIS A 139 1.37 -0.07 3.64
C HIS A 139 0.54 1.08 4.25
N ILE A 140 -0.79 0.99 4.17
CA ILE A 140 -1.70 1.98 4.78
C ILE A 140 -1.55 1.98 6.30
N GLN A 141 -1.52 0.79 6.91
CA GLN A 141 -1.40 0.65 8.36
C GLN A 141 -0.09 1.24 8.88
N THR A 142 1.05 0.91 8.27
CA THR A 142 2.36 1.40 8.70
C THR A 142 2.49 2.92 8.57
N LEU A 143 1.97 3.52 7.48
CA LEU A 143 1.96 4.98 7.34
C LEU A 143 1.05 5.65 8.38
N ASN A 144 -0.11 5.07 8.68
CA ASN A 144 -1.01 5.60 9.69
C ASN A 144 -0.40 5.51 11.11
N GLU A 145 0.24 4.38 11.44
CA GLU A 145 0.93 4.21 12.72
C GLU A 145 2.09 5.20 12.89
N PHE A 146 2.91 5.35 11.86
CA PHE A 146 3.96 6.35 11.86
C PHE A 146 3.39 7.76 12.09
N SER A 147 2.34 8.12 11.37
CA SER A 147 1.69 9.43 11.50
C SER A 147 1.13 9.68 12.92
N ARG A 148 0.57 8.66 13.58
CA ARG A 148 0.11 8.77 14.97
C ARG A 148 1.29 9.02 15.92
N LYS A 149 2.39 8.26 15.77
CA LYS A 149 3.60 8.44 16.60
C LYS A 149 4.20 9.85 16.48
N MET A 150 4.14 10.44 15.28
CA MET A 150 4.59 11.81 15.06
C MET A 150 3.74 12.85 15.77
N LYS A 151 2.42 12.63 15.90
CA LYS A 151 1.52 13.54 16.60
C LYS A 151 1.69 13.54 18.12
N HIS A 152 1.99 12.39 18.70
CA HIS A 152 2.18 12.26 20.16
C HIS A 152 3.53 12.75 20.65
N ARG A 153 4.42 13.19 19.76
CA ARG A 153 5.75 13.75 20.11
C ARG A 153 5.79 15.29 20.07
N LYS A 154 4.71 15.94 19.67
CA LYS A 154 4.51 17.38 19.80
C LYS A 154 3.75 17.69 21.07
#